data_89594dd98c884fb3c75dce0c6178419d
#
_entry.id   89594dd98c884fb3c75dce0c6178419d
#
_cell.length_a   1.000
_cell.length_b   1.000
_cell.length_c   1.000
_cell.angle_alpha   90.00
_cell.angle_beta   90.00
_cell.angle_gamma   90.00
#
_symmetry.space_group_name_H-M   'P 1'
#
loop_
_entity.id
_entity.type
_entity.pdbx_description
1 polymer ?
#
loop_
_entity_poly.entity_id
_entity_poly.type
_entity_poly.pdbx_seq_one_letter_code
_entity_poly.pdbx_strand_id
1 'polypeptide(L)'
;MTMRLPTLLLASVALAACSHQAQRPTAKESVLIEPQRTTEHRNGDDLLTAGLGLDGLRGMVAPGFANAAQPTPAELRKRAIWNNWRGIADLSPSGGYAQLYGSVAPAPGREYSAFARLPGAKQPHRVLVQVPDNFDVGKRCVVVTASSGSRGIYGSIAVAGAWGLPKGCAVAYTDKGAGTDYYDIDTHTGTRLDGTIGELGEELAFMPEVPVGMSGVAFKHAHSGDNPEA
;
A
#
# COMPACT_ATOMS: atom_id res chain seq x y z
N MET A 1 31.60 60.00 52.00
CA MET A 1 31.62 59.72 50.53
C MET A 1 31.31 58.25 50.36
N THR A 2 30.04 57.93 50.28
CA THR A 2 29.53 56.56 50.29
C THR A 2 29.04 56.21 48.87
N MET A 3 29.75 55.30 48.22
CA MET A 3 29.49 54.78 46.88
C MET A 3 28.44 53.68 46.96
N ARG A 4 27.26 53.89 46.36
CA ARG A 4 26.24 52.84 46.21
C ARG A 4 26.46 52.10 44.91
N LEU A 5 26.61 50.77 44.97
CA LEU A 5 26.62 49.85 43.83
C LEU A 5 25.16 49.61 43.38
N PRO A 6 24.87 49.56 42.09
CA PRO A 6 23.57 49.15 41.59
C PRO A 6 23.52 47.61 41.46
N THR A 7 22.45 47.01 41.98
CA THR A 7 22.12 45.60 41.86
C THR A 7 21.60 45.28 40.48
N LEU A 8 22.30 44.46 39.70
CA LEU A 8 21.80 43.93 38.43
C LEU A 8 20.80 42.79 38.68
N LEU A 9 19.53 43.00 38.30
CA LEU A 9 18.54 41.93 38.22
C LEU A 9 18.77 41.13 36.92
N LEU A 10 19.20 39.87 37.04
CA LEU A 10 19.15 38.92 35.92
C LEU A 10 17.71 38.37 35.77
N ALA A 11 17.04 38.76 34.69
CA ALA A 11 15.78 38.17 34.28
C ALA A 11 16.06 36.85 33.54
N SER A 12 15.73 35.72 34.17
CA SER A 12 15.79 34.39 33.56
C SER A 12 14.56 34.20 32.66
N VAL A 13 14.76 34.25 31.35
CA VAL A 13 13.71 33.87 30.36
C VAL A 13 13.68 32.35 30.26
N ALA A 14 12.67 31.73 30.86
CA ALA A 14 12.38 30.30 30.65
C ALA A 14 11.80 30.10 29.27
N LEU A 15 12.57 29.52 28.35
CA LEU A 15 12.05 29.00 27.08
C LEU A 15 11.20 27.76 27.37
N ALA A 16 9.88 27.89 27.36
CA ALA A 16 8.95 26.77 27.29
C ALA A 16 9.02 26.16 25.89
N ALA A 17 9.86 25.15 25.73
CA ALA A 17 9.83 24.28 24.54
C ALA A 17 8.52 23.49 24.56
N CYS A 18 7.58 23.84 23.68
CA CYS A 18 6.42 23.00 23.41
C CYS A 18 6.91 21.68 22.80
N SER A 19 7.18 20.70 23.65
CA SER A 19 7.34 19.32 23.20
C SER A 19 5.94 18.79 22.83
N HIS A 20 5.59 18.82 21.55
CA HIS A 20 4.53 17.97 21.04
C HIS A 20 5.04 16.53 21.15
N GLN A 21 4.80 15.90 22.29
CA GLN A 21 4.86 14.44 22.38
C GLN A 21 3.70 13.90 21.57
N ALA A 22 4.01 13.41 20.37
CA ALA A 22 3.11 12.53 19.66
C ALA A 22 2.78 11.37 20.62
N GLN A 23 1.56 11.31 21.12
CA GLN A 23 1.09 10.20 21.93
C GLN A 23 1.27 8.93 21.10
N ARG A 24 2.24 8.09 21.49
CA ARG A 24 2.30 6.73 20.97
C ARG A 24 1.00 6.04 21.34
N PRO A 25 0.30 5.40 20.38
CA PRO A 25 -0.87 4.61 20.69
C PRO A 25 -0.52 3.63 21.81
N THR A 26 -1.31 3.61 22.87
CA THR A 26 -1.19 2.59 23.90
C THR A 26 -1.42 1.22 23.26
N ALA A 27 -0.56 0.24 23.56
CA ALA A 27 -0.45 -1.07 22.93
C ALA A 27 -1.70 -1.98 23.06
N LYS A 28 -2.91 -1.48 22.87
CA LYS A 28 -4.16 -2.20 23.14
C LYS A 28 -5.11 -2.39 21.95
N GLU A 29 -4.90 -1.71 20.83
CA GLU A 29 -5.66 -1.99 19.61
C GLU A 29 -4.72 -2.10 18.43
N SER A 30 -4.60 -3.32 17.90
CA SER A 30 -3.95 -3.52 16.60
C SER A 30 -4.80 -2.83 15.54
N VAL A 31 -4.21 -1.92 14.78
CA VAL A 31 -4.88 -1.33 13.61
C VAL A 31 -4.99 -2.35 12.46
N LEU A 32 -4.21 -3.43 12.51
CA LEU A 32 -4.28 -4.51 11.53
C LEU A 32 -5.43 -5.46 11.87
N ILE A 33 -6.20 -5.79 10.84
CA ILE A 33 -7.36 -6.69 10.91
C ILE A 33 -6.91 -8.09 10.52
N GLU A 34 -7.34 -9.09 11.29
CA GLU A 34 -7.10 -10.51 10.96
C GLU A 34 -8.14 -11.04 9.93
N PRO A 35 -7.78 -12.02 9.10
CA PRO A 35 -6.47 -12.67 9.05
C PRO A 35 -5.46 -11.86 8.23
N GLN A 36 -4.21 -11.82 8.70
CA GLN A 36 -3.08 -11.39 7.87
C GLN A 36 -2.71 -12.51 6.90
N ARG A 37 -2.21 -12.13 5.73
CA ARG A 37 -1.86 -13.09 4.69
C ARG A 37 -0.38 -12.99 4.36
N THR A 38 0.29 -14.15 4.27
CA THR A 38 1.67 -14.25 3.78
C THR A 38 1.71 -15.10 2.52
N THR A 39 2.39 -14.61 1.48
CA THR A 39 2.60 -15.35 0.23
C THR A 39 4.07 -15.34 -0.16
N GLU A 40 4.49 -16.43 -0.80
CA GLU A 40 5.85 -16.60 -1.33
C GLU A 40 5.85 -16.44 -2.84
N HIS A 41 6.85 -15.73 -3.36
CA HIS A 41 6.98 -15.41 -4.78
C HIS A 41 8.38 -15.79 -5.26
N ARG A 42 8.49 -16.99 -5.88
CA ARG A 42 9.73 -17.63 -6.36
C ARG A 42 9.42 -18.53 -7.56
N ASN A 43 10.45 -19.08 -8.18
CA ASN A 43 10.33 -20.14 -9.19
C ASN A 43 9.42 -19.78 -10.37
N GLY A 44 9.68 -18.65 -10.99
CA GLY A 44 8.87 -18.15 -12.12
C GLY A 44 7.81 -17.11 -11.71
N ASP A 45 7.76 -16.79 -10.42
CA ASP A 45 7.07 -15.62 -9.87
C ASP A 45 8.08 -14.75 -9.09
N ASP A 46 7.78 -13.49 -8.89
CA ASP A 46 8.61 -12.57 -8.12
C ASP A 46 7.80 -11.40 -7.55
N LEU A 47 8.40 -10.65 -6.62
CA LEU A 47 7.76 -9.52 -5.97
C LEU A 47 7.50 -8.33 -6.88
N LEU A 48 8.32 -8.16 -7.92
CA LEU A 48 8.37 -6.96 -8.73
C LEU A 48 7.55 -7.05 -10.01
N THR A 49 7.63 -8.19 -10.71
CA THR A 49 7.01 -8.38 -12.03
C THR A 49 5.95 -9.47 -12.07
N ALA A 50 5.73 -10.18 -10.97
CA ALA A 50 4.86 -11.37 -10.92
C ALA A 50 5.22 -12.42 -11.99
N GLY A 51 6.52 -12.59 -12.26
CA GLY A 51 7.04 -13.51 -13.25
C GLY A 51 6.87 -13.07 -14.71
N LEU A 52 6.39 -11.86 -14.96
CA LEU A 52 6.21 -11.33 -16.32
C LEU A 52 7.54 -10.93 -16.96
N GLY A 53 8.48 -10.47 -16.16
CA GLY A 53 9.70 -9.87 -16.68
C GLY A 53 9.43 -8.67 -17.58
N LEU A 54 10.48 -8.13 -18.21
CA LEU A 54 10.34 -6.95 -19.06
C LEU A 54 9.45 -7.18 -20.28
N ASP A 55 9.58 -8.34 -20.92
CA ASP A 55 8.81 -8.64 -22.13
C ASP A 55 7.33 -8.80 -21.85
N GLY A 56 6.96 -9.49 -20.77
CA GLY A 56 5.57 -9.61 -20.35
C GLY A 56 4.97 -8.28 -19.91
N LEU A 57 5.76 -7.41 -19.26
CA LEU A 57 5.31 -6.07 -18.89
C LEU A 57 5.13 -5.17 -20.12
N ARG A 58 5.91 -5.35 -21.19
CA ARG A 58 5.75 -4.65 -22.48
C ARG A 58 4.55 -5.14 -23.29
N GLY A 59 4.11 -6.36 -23.04
CA GLY A 59 2.99 -6.98 -23.77
C GLY A 59 1.76 -6.08 -23.81
N MET A 60 1.13 -5.94 -24.96
CA MET A 60 -0.07 -5.08 -25.15
C MET A 60 -1.34 -5.71 -24.60
N VAL A 61 -1.34 -7.03 -24.45
CA VAL A 61 -2.49 -7.77 -23.93
C VAL A 61 -2.30 -8.04 -22.45
N ALA A 62 -3.30 -7.70 -21.66
CA ALA A 62 -3.25 -7.95 -20.22
C ALA A 62 -3.20 -9.47 -19.92
N PRO A 63 -2.49 -9.91 -18.88
CA PRO A 63 -2.52 -11.31 -18.45
C PRO A 63 -3.94 -11.82 -18.31
N GLY A 64 -4.26 -12.95 -18.93
CA GLY A 64 -5.58 -13.58 -18.87
C GLY A 64 -5.86 -14.23 -17.51
N PHE A 65 -7.08 -14.69 -17.37
CA PHE A 65 -7.53 -15.57 -16.28
C PHE A 65 -7.87 -16.92 -16.88
N ALA A 66 -7.49 -18.00 -16.20
CA ALA A 66 -7.89 -19.37 -16.63
C ALA A 66 -9.41 -19.53 -16.56
N ASN A 67 -10.02 -18.98 -15.51
CA ASN A 67 -11.46 -18.84 -15.39
C ASN A 67 -11.82 -17.38 -15.07
N ALA A 68 -12.40 -16.68 -16.03
CA ALA A 68 -12.74 -15.26 -15.87
C ALA A 68 -13.84 -15.02 -14.82
N ALA A 69 -14.69 -16.02 -14.54
CA ALA A 69 -15.73 -15.91 -13.51
C ALA A 69 -15.17 -16.12 -12.09
N GLN A 70 -14.03 -16.81 -11.97
CA GLN A 70 -13.40 -17.13 -10.70
C GLN A 70 -11.86 -17.02 -10.81
N PRO A 71 -11.32 -15.82 -11.00
CA PRO A 71 -9.88 -15.62 -11.09
C PRO A 71 -9.20 -15.96 -9.77
N THR A 72 -8.04 -16.58 -9.85
CA THR A 72 -7.23 -16.88 -8.67
C THR A 72 -6.55 -15.64 -8.11
N PRO A 73 -6.19 -15.61 -6.81
CA PRO A 73 -5.40 -14.51 -6.23
C PRO A 73 -4.11 -14.21 -6.98
N ALA A 74 -3.44 -15.26 -7.48
CA ALA A 74 -2.19 -15.10 -8.25
C ALA A 74 -2.42 -14.41 -9.60
N GLU A 75 -3.49 -14.75 -10.30
CA GLU A 75 -3.86 -14.10 -11.56
C GLU A 75 -4.27 -12.65 -11.36
N LEU A 76 -5.05 -12.37 -10.32
CA LEU A 76 -5.45 -11.00 -9.95
C LEU A 76 -4.23 -10.15 -9.62
N ARG A 77 -3.30 -10.68 -8.81
CA ARG A 77 -2.02 -10.03 -8.48
C ARG A 77 -1.20 -9.73 -9.74
N LYS A 78 -1.03 -10.72 -10.60
CA LYS A 78 -0.30 -10.57 -11.86
C LYS A 78 -0.89 -9.48 -12.76
N ARG A 79 -2.22 -9.44 -12.89
CA ARG A 79 -2.96 -8.40 -13.63
C ARG A 79 -2.78 -7.02 -12.99
N ALA A 80 -2.85 -6.92 -11.66
CA ALA A 80 -2.69 -5.67 -10.94
C ALA A 80 -1.27 -5.10 -11.10
N ILE A 81 -0.24 -5.93 -10.98
CA ILE A 81 1.16 -5.56 -11.19
C ILE A 81 1.36 -5.08 -12.64
N TRP A 82 0.89 -5.85 -13.63
CA TRP A 82 1.00 -5.47 -15.04
C TRP A 82 0.37 -4.10 -15.33
N ASN A 83 -0.86 -3.85 -14.83
CA ASN A 83 -1.55 -2.59 -14.99
C ASN A 83 -0.76 -1.41 -14.39
N ASN A 84 -0.16 -1.61 -13.22
CA ASN A 84 0.54 -0.54 -12.52
C ASN A 84 1.89 -0.21 -13.16
N TRP A 85 2.60 -1.20 -13.69
CA TRP A 85 3.80 -0.94 -14.47
C TRP A 85 3.49 -0.11 -15.71
N ARG A 86 2.55 -0.55 -16.52
CA ARG A 86 2.18 0.11 -17.78
C ARG A 86 1.57 1.50 -17.58
N GLY A 87 0.93 1.73 -16.47
CA GLY A 87 0.31 3.02 -16.17
C GLY A 87 1.28 4.10 -15.70
N ILE A 88 2.53 3.74 -15.35
CA ILE A 88 3.50 4.65 -14.75
C ILE A 88 4.80 4.69 -15.55
N ALA A 89 5.32 3.53 -15.96
CA ALA A 89 6.63 3.41 -16.58
C ALA A 89 6.54 3.41 -18.11
N ASP A 90 7.40 4.18 -18.76
CA ASP A 90 7.67 3.98 -20.18
C ASP A 90 8.65 2.79 -20.33
N LEU A 91 8.09 1.64 -20.66
CA LEU A 91 8.84 0.39 -20.84
C LEU A 91 9.37 0.21 -22.26
N SER A 92 9.21 1.20 -23.14
CA SER A 92 9.80 1.17 -24.49
C SER A 92 11.33 1.19 -24.43
N PRO A 93 12.04 0.79 -25.49
CA PRO A 93 13.50 0.86 -25.51
C PRO A 93 14.05 2.27 -25.27
N SER A 94 13.29 3.31 -25.63
CA SER A 94 13.66 4.71 -25.44
C SER A 94 13.28 5.29 -24.09
N GLY A 95 12.43 4.60 -23.31
CA GLY A 95 11.96 5.07 -22.01
C GLY A 95 13.01 5.03 -20.91
N GLY A 96 14.10 4.31 -21.13
CA GLY A 96 15.23 4.21 -20.19
C GLY A 96 14.95 3.37 -18.94
N TYR A 97 13.76 2.79 -18.82
CA TYR A 97 13.42 1.92 -17.69
C TYR A 97 14.17 0.59 -17.78
N ALA A 98 14.62 0.05 -16.65
CA ALA A 98 15.52 -1.10 -16.54
C ALA A 98 16.95 -0.85 -17.09
N GLN A 99 17.23 0.35 -17.58
CA GLN A 99 18.57 0.77 -18.02
C GLN A 99 19.08 1.94 -17.19
N LEU A 100 18.29 3.01 -17.08
CA LEU A 100 18.62 4.22 -16.34
C LEU A 100 17.79 4.37 -15.05
N TYR A 101 16.56 3.89 -15.07
CA TYR A 101 15.59 4.04 -13.98
C TYR A 101 15.15 2.67 -13.48
N GLY A 102 15.29 2.41 -12.20
CA GLY A 102 14.77 1.21 -11.56
C GLY A 102 15.33 -0.11 -12.15
N SER A 103 14.67 -1.18 -11.79
CA SER A 103 15.00 -2.53 -12.26
C SER A 103 13.72 -3.32 -12.52
N VAL A 104 13.77 -4.23 -13.49
CA VAL A 104 12.75 -5.26 -13.72
C VAL A 104 13.35 -6.66 -13.58
N ALA A 105 14.55 -6.78 -12.99
CA ALA A 105 15.12 -8.07 -12.65
C ALA A 105 14.23 -8.77 -11.62
N PRO A 106 14.07 -10.10 -11.71
CA PRO A 106 13.27 -10.84 -10.73
C PRO A 106 13.72 -10.56 -9.30
N ALA A 107 12.77 -10.29 -8.42
CA ALA A 107 13.00 -10.06 -7.00
C ALA A 107 12.23 -11.12 -6.20
N PRO A 108 12.80 -12.32 -5.97
CA PRO A 108 12.13 -13.35 -5.18
C PRO A 108 12.00 -12.90 -3.71
N GLY A 109 10.94 -13.35 -3.04
CA GLY A 109 10.70 -12.98 -1.65
C GLY A 109 9.31 -13.32 -1.14
N ARG A 110 8.86 -12.56 -0.15
CA ARG A 110 7.55 -12.72 0.50
C ARG A 110 6.76 -11.44 0.48
N GLU A 111 5.45 -11.57 0.37
CA GLU A 111 4.48 -10.50 0.63
C GLU A 111 3.72 -10.79 1.92
N TYR A 112 3.58 -9.76 2.75
CA TYR A 112 2.76 -9.73 3.95
C TYR A 112 1.67 -8.70 3.73
N SER A 113 0.42 -9.11 3.74
CA SER A 113 -0.72 -8.23 3.49
C SER A 113 -1.75 -8.32 4.61
N ALA A 114 -2.41 -7.20 4.87
CA ALA A 114 -3.50 -7.08 5.82
C ALA A 114 -4.43 -5.96 5.40
N PHE A 115 -5.63 -5.97 5.94
CA PHE A 115 -6.41 -4.75 6.10
C PHE A 115 -5.96 -4.01 7.36
N ALA A 116 -6.00 -2.70 7.31
CA ALA A 116 -5.81 -1.84 8.46
C ALA A 116 -7.00 -0.89 8.60
N ARG A 117 -7.43 -0.64 9.83
CA ARG A 117 -8.49 0.34 10.12
C ARG A 117 -7.99 1.28 11.20
N LEU A 118 -7.85 2.54 10.85
CA LEU A 118 -7.46 3.56 11.81
C LEU A 118 -8.63 3.89 12.75
N PRO A 119 -8.34 4.35 13.97
CA PRO A 119 -9.40 4.77 14.89
C PRO A 119 -10.32 5.82 14.25
N GLY A 120 -11.62 5.54 14.24
CA GLY A 120 -12.65 6.39 13.65
C GLY A 120 -12.88 6.20 12.14
N ALA A 121 -12.05 5.44 11.44
CA ALA A 121 -12.28 5.13 10.03
C ALA A 121 -13.42 4.11 9.89
N LYS A 122 -14.35 4.35 8.96
CA LYS A 122 -15.46 3.43 8.66
C LYS A 122 -15.01 2.26 7.79
N GLN A 123 -14.10 2.52 6.85
CA GLN A 123 -13.62 1.54 5.90
C GLN A 123 -12.15 1.16 6.19
N PRO A 124 -11.75 -0.09 5.96
CA PRO A 124 -10.37 -0.48 6.03
C PRO A 124 -9.60 0.02 4.81
N HIS A 125 -8.27 0.07 4.91
CA HIS A 125 -7.37 0.23 3.79
C HIS A 125 -6.41 -0.96 3.72
N ARG A 126 -5.84 -1.20 2.53
CA ARG A 126 -4.88 -2.26 2.32
C ARG A 126 -3.49 -1.80 2.70
N VAL A 127 -2.76 -2.67 3.38
CA VAL A 127 -1.33 -2.56 3.59
C VAL A 127 -0.64 -3.81 3.05
N LEU A 128 0.53 -3.62 2.46
CA LEU A 128 1.35 -4.68 1.88
C LEU A 128 2.81 -4.41 2.19
N VAL A 129 3.53 -5.41 2.64
CA VAL A 129 5.00 -5.33 2.79
C VAL A 129 5.63 -6.42 1.94
N GLN A 130 6.47 -6.01 1.00
CA GLN A 130 7.32 -6.90 0.21
C GLN A 130 8.70 -6.98 0.86
N VAL A 131 9.16 -8.19 1.15
CA VAL A 131 10.49 -8.45 1.72
C VAL A 131 11.25 -9.35 0.75
N PRO A 132 12.27 -8.83 0.05
CA PRO A 132 13.04 -9.64 -0.89
C PRO A 132 13.96 -10.61 -0.14
N ASP A 133 14.31 -11.72 -0.78
CA ASP A 133 15.20 -12.73 -0.18
C ASP A 133 16.60 -12.20 0.15
N ASN A 134 17.04 -11.17 -0.56
CA ASN A 134 18.28 -10.45 -0.29
C ASN A 134 18.13 -9.27 0.69
N PHE A 135 17.06 -9.23 1.49
CA PHE A 135 16.85 -8.18 2.47
C PHE A 135 18.06 -8.04 3.40
N ASP A 136 18.62 -6.83 3.44
CA ASP A 136 19.82 -6.55 4.22
C ASP A 136 19.41 -6.22 5.68
N VAL A 137 19.49 -7.22 6.55
CA VAL A 137 19.18 -7.08 7.99
C VAL A 137 20.13 -6.13 8.72
N GLY A 138 21.31 -5.89 8.20
CA GLY A 138 22.28 -4.94 8.77
C GLY A 138 21.87 -3.50 8.46
N LYS A 139 21.48 -3.22 7.22
CA LYS A 139 21.02 -1.89 6.79
C LYS A 139 19.61 -1.57 7.25
N ARG A 140 18.74 -2.58 7.43
CA ARG A 140 17.34 -2.41 7.85
C ARG A 140 16.58 -1.38 7.00
N CYS A 141 16.86 -1.37 5.69
CA CYS A 141 16.25 -0.44 4.77
C CYS A 141 14.77 -0.77 4.55
N VAL A 142 13.89 0.21 4.78
CA VAL A 142 12.45 0.11 4.45
C VAL A 142 12.07 1.32 3.61
N VAL A 143 11.47 1.08 2.45
CA VAL A 143 10.85 2.11 1.61
C VAL A 143 9.36 2.11 1.89
N VAL A 144 8.82 3.25 2.30
CA VAL A 144 7.38 3.40 2.54
C VAL A 144 6.76 4.23 1.43
N THR A 145 5.64 3.79 0.90
CA THR A 145 4.99 4.44 -0.23
C THR A 145 3.47 4.33 -0.15
N ALA A 146 2.79 5.33 -0.68
CA ALA A 146 1.34 5.35 -0.82
C ALA A 146 0.95 5.25 -2.29
N SER A 147 -0.14 4.56 -2.58
CA SER A 147 -0.70 4.49 -3.93
C SER A 147 -1.14 5.85 -4.44
N SER A 148 -0.99 6.07 -5.72
CA SER A 148 -1.52 7.24 -6.43
C SER A 148 -2.99 6.99 -6.81
N GLY A 149 -3.91 7.71 -6.21
CA GLY A 149 -5.34 7.63 -6.51
C GLY A 149 -5.88 6.19 -6.45
N SER A 150 -6.68 5.80 -7.43
CA SER A 150 -7.37 4.51 -7.52
C SER A 150 -6.55 3.38 -8.17
N ARG A 151 -5.22 3.38 -8.03
CA ARG A 151 -4.37 2.34 -8.63
C ARG A 151 -4.26 1.05 -7.81
N GLY A 152 -4.84 1.02 -6.62
CA GLY A 152 -4.77 -0.11 -5.71
C GLY A 152 -3.40 -0.28 -5.05
N ILE A 153 -3.22 -1.39 -4.33
CA ILE A 153 -2.08 -1.61 -3.45
C ILE A 153 -0.71 -1.63 -4.18
N TYR A 154 -0.69 -2.05 -5.44
CA TYR A 154 0.53 -2.08 -6.26
C TYR A 154 0.82 -0.75 -6.99
N GLY A 155 0.09 0.33 -6.66
CA GLY A 155 0.16 1.60 -7.39
C GLY A 155 1.54 2.24 -7.50
N SER A 156 2.45 1.93 -6.61
CA SER A 156 3.81 2.46 -6.60
C SER A 156 4.90 1.42 -6.94
N ILE A 157 4.53 0.25 -7.46
CA ILE A 157 5.48 -0.85 -7.68
C ILE A 157 6.56 -0.49 -8.69
N ALA A 158 6.18 0.22 -9.76
CA ALA A 158 7.13 0.66 -10.80
C ALA A 158 8.11 1.75 -10.32
N VAL A 159 7.87 2.37 -9.17
CA VAL A 159 8.73 3.41 -8.60
C VAL A 159 9.41 2.88 -7.34
N ALA A 160 8.66 2.68 -6.26
CA ALA A 160 9.21 2.27 -4.96
C ALA A 160 9.73 0.82 -4.99
N GLY A 161 8.96 -0.11 -5.59
CA GLY A 161 9.37 -1.51 -5.75
C GLY A 161 10.61 -1.65 -6.61
N ALA A 162 10.59 -1.04 -7.81
CA ALA A 162 11.70 -1.08 -8.76
C ALA A 162 12.99 -0.45 -8.24
N TRP A 163 12.88 0.50 -7.30
CA TRP A 163 14.04 1.11 -6.66
C TRP A 163 14.52 0.32 -5.44
N GLY A 164 13.60 -0.09 -4.56
CA GLY A 164 13.94 -0.61 -3.25
C GLY A 164 14.31 -2.09 -3.24
N LEU A 165 13.49 -2.95 -3.88
CA LEU A 165 13.67 -4.40 -3.84
C LEU A 165 15.04 -4.86 -4.34
N PRO A 166 15.56 -4.36 -5.49
CA PRO A 166 16.89 -4.75 -5.98
C PRO A 166 18.03 -4.33 -5.05
N LYS A 167 17.80 -3.33 -4.19
CA LYS A 167 18.79 -2.83 -3.20
C LYS A 167 18.73 -3.58 -1.86
N GLY A 168 17.91 -4.62 -1.77
CA GLY A 168 17.71 -5.37 -0.53
C GLY A 168 16.91 -4.60 0.52
N CYS A 169 16.08 -3.64 0.11
CA CYS A 169 15.14 -2.96 1.00
C CYS A 169 13.80 -3.71 1.03
N ALA A 170 13.16 -3.76 2.18
CA ALA A 170 11.72 -4.04 2.22
C ALA A 170 10.95 -2.85 1.68
N VAL A 171 9.78 -3.10 1.05
CA VAL A 171 8.93 -2.02 0.54
C VAL A 171 7.54 -2.18 1.14
N ALA A 172 7.08 -1.14 1.83
CA ALA A 172 5.77 -1.09 2.47
C ALA A 172 4.84 -0.15 1.67
N TYR A 173 3.69 -0.67 1.30
CA TYR A 173 2.69 0.03 0.50
C TYR A 173 1.40 0.23 1.29
N THR A 174 0.70 1.32 1.01
CA THR A 174 -0.71 1.51 1.39
C THR A 174 -1.52 2.00 0.20
N ASP A 175 -2.77 1.59 0.08
CA ASP A 175 -3.72 2.13 -0.89
C ASP A 175 -4.44 3.39 -0.38
N LYS A 176 -4.14 3.83 0.84
CA LYS A 176 -4.76 5.00 1.50
C LYS A 176 -6.29 4.90 1.63
N GLY A 177 -6.87 3.72 1.49
CA GLY A 177 -8.31 3.55 1.44
C GLY A 177 -8.99 4.02 0.15
N ALA A 178 -8.21 4.43 -0.88
CA ALA A 178 -8.77 4.80 -2.18
C ALA A 178 -8.91 3.60 -3.12
N GLY A 179 -7.94 2.76 -3.24
CA GLY A 179 -7.93 1.48 -3.94
C GLY A 179 -8.73 1.34 -5.23
N THR A 180 -8.92 0.09 -5.64
CA THR A 180 -9.73 -0.31 -6.80
C THR A 180 -10.92 -1.18 -6.38
N ASP A 181 -11.24 -1.16 -5.10
CA ASP A 181 -12.26 -2.01 -4.52
C ASP A 181 -13.67 -1.49 -4.83
N TYR A 182 -14.62 -2.42 -4.87
CA TYR A 182 -16.01 -2.15 -5.11
C TYR A 182 -16.91 -3.03 -4.23
N TYR A 183 -18.17 -2.65 -4.17
CA TYR A 183 -19.23 -3.42 -3.54
C TYR A 183 -20.43 -3.47 -4.50
N ASP A 184 -20.84 -4.68 -4.85
CA ASP A 184 -22.06 -4.93 -5.62
C ASP A 184 -23.24 -4.97 -4.65
N ILE A 185 -24.14 -4.01 -4.80
CA ILE A 185 -25.27 -3.81 -3.89
C ILE A 185 -26.33 -4.90 -4.11
N ASP A 186 -26.48 -5.36 -5.35
CA ASP A 186 -27.54 -6.29 -5.72
C ASP A 186 -27.21 -7.72 -5.27
N THR A 187 -25.94 -8.09 -5.32
CA THR A 187 -25.46 -9.41 -4.91
C THR A 187 -24.88 -9.45 -3.50
N HIS A 188 -24.72 -8.29 -2.86
CA HIS A 188 -24.07 -8.14 -1.56
C HIS A 188 -22.65 -8.70 -1.53
N THR A 189 -21.89 -8.50 -2.60
CA THR A 189 -20.52 -8.99 -2.73
C THR A 189 -19.52 -7.84 -2.88
N GLY A 190 -18.29 -8.08 -2.42
CA GLY A 190 -17.19 -7.13 -2.53
C GLY A 190 -15.84 -7.84 -2.66
N THR A 191 -14.75 -7.11 -2.57
CA THR A 191 -13.41 -7.67 -2.71
C THR A 191 -12.80 -8.05 -1.37
N ARG A 192 -12.24 -9.27 -1.27
CA ARG A 192 -11.43 -9.72 -0.14
C ARG A 192 -10.02 -9.12 -0.18
N LEU A 193 -9.24 -9.38 0.84
CA LEU A 193 -7.84 -8.95 0.95
C LEU A 193 -6.99 -9.40 -0.25
N ASP A 194 -7.22 -10.57 -0.81
CA ASP A 194 -6.49 -11.13 -1.95
C ASP A 194 -7.07 -10.75 -3.32
N GLY A 195 -8.09 -9.89 -3.32
CA GLY A 195 -8.75 -9.40 -4.52
C GLY A 195 -9.85 -10.30 -5.07
N THR A 196 -10.06 -11.49 -4.50
CA THR A 196 -11.20 -12.35 -4.89
C THR A 196 -12.52 -11.79 -4.38
N ILE A 197 -13.62 -12.25 -4.95
CA ILE A 197 -14.96 -11.83 -4.54
C ILE A 197 -15.34 -12.53 -3.24
N GLY A 198 -15.81 -11.75 -2.28
CA GLY A 198 -16.33 -12.18 -1.01
C GLY A 198 -17.79 -11.79 -0.82
N GLU A 199 -18.45 -12.39 0.18
CA GLU A 199 -19.87 -12.24 0.47
C GLU A 199 -20.08 -11.42 1.74
N LEU A 200 -21.31 -10.99 1.96
CA LEU A 200 -21.73 -10.31 3.19
C LEU A 200 -21.42 -11.17 4.42
N GLY A 201 -20.82 -10.56 5.44
CA GLY A 201 -20.37 -11.24 6.67
C GLY A 201 -18.89 -11.60 6.68
N GLU A 202 -18.19 -11.44 5.56
CA GLU A 202 -16.74 -11.53 5.48
C GLU A 202 -16.08 -10.15 5.66
N GLU A 203 -14.79 -10.12 5.97
CA GLU A 203 -14.03 -8.85 5.97
C GLU A 203 -13.72 -8.45 4.52
N LEU A 204 -14.43 -7.44 4.05
CA LEU A 204 -14.32 -6.90 2.70
C LEU A 204 -13.52 -5.60 2.71
N ALA A 205 -12.84 -5.34 1.60
CA ALA A 205 -12.07 -4.10 1.42
C ALA A 205 -12.95 -2.84 1.41
N PHE A 206 -14.22 -3.01 1.03
CA PHE A 206 -15.18 -1.92 0.98
C PHE A 206 -16.60 -2.46 1.19
N MET A 207 -17.31 -1.87 2.13
CA MET A 207 -18.72 -2.17 2.40
C MET A 207 -19.41 -0.86 2.81
N PRO A 208 -20.00 -0.12 1.87
CA PRO A 208 -20.66 1.15 2.16
C PRO A 208 -22.00 0.94 2.88
N GLU A 209 -22.42 1.95 3.62
CA GLU A 209 -23.82 2.06 4.06
C GLU A 209 -24.69 2.36 2.83
N VAL A 210 -25.55 1.41 2.47
CA VAL A 210 -26.41 1.52 1.30
C VAL A 210 -27.82 1.94 1.72
N PRO A 211 -28.37 3.06 1.18
CA PRO A 211 -29.76 3.42 1.40
C PRO A 211 -30.72 2.37 0.85
N VAL A 212 -31.85 2.20 1.54
CA VAL A 212 -32.89 1.24 1.12
C VAL A 212 -33.38 1.55 -0.31
N GLY A 213 -33.43 0.53 -1.16
CA GLY A 213 -33.94 0.64 -2.53
C GLY A 213 -32.88 1.08 -3.57
N MET A 214 -31.61 1.25 -3.16
CA MET A 214 -30.54 1.42 -4.14
C MET A 214 -30.09 0.08 -4.73
N SER A 215 -29.67 0.12 -5.99
CA SER A 215 -29.10 -1.01 -6.73
C SER A 215 -27.89 -0.54 -7.54
N GLY A 216 -27.03 -1.50 -7.96
CA GLY A 216 -25.83 -1.25 -8.76
C GLY A 216 -24.52 -1.48 -8.03
N VAL A 217 -23.44 -0.84 -8.47
CA VAL A 217 -22.09 -1.03 -7.93
C VAL A 217 -21.59 0.26 -7.30
N ALA A 218 -21.20 0.17 -6.03
CA ALA A 218 -20.52 1.24 -5.32
C ALA A 218 -19.00 1.05 -5.42
N PHE A 219 -18.28 2.10 -5.79
CA PHE A 219 -16.82 2.09 -5.85
C PHE A 219 -16.21 2.75 -4.62
N LYS A 220 -15.15 2.14 -4.11
CA LYS A 220 -14.38 2.71 -3.00
C LYS A 220 -13.75 4.02 -3.42
N HIS A 221 -13.98 5.03 -2.62
CA HIS A 221 -13.45 6.37 -2.85
C HIS A 221 -12.80 6.90 -1.57
N ALA A 222 -11.64 7.50 -1.68
CA ALA A 222 -11.06 8.22 -0.56
C ALA A 222 -11.99 9.38 -0.19
N HIS A 223 -12.56 9.30 1.00
CA HIS A 223 -13.40 10.34 1.56
C HIS A 223 -12.85 10.74 2.92
N SER A 224 -12.61 12.02 3.12
CA SER A 224 -11.95 12.55 4.32
C SER A 224 -12.67 12.20 5.64
N GLY A 225 -13.97 11.96 5.60
CA GLY A 225 -14.74 11.51 6.77
C GLY A 225 -14.64 10.03 7.08
N ASP A 226 -14.27 9.22 6.11
CA ASP A 226 -14.21 7.76 6.23
C ASP A 226 -12.78 7.23 6.25
N ASN A 227 -11.84 8.03 5.79
CA ASN A 227 -10.43 7.70 5.72
C ASN A 227 -9.59 8.88 6.25
N PRO A 228 -9.03 8.75 7.45
CA PRO A 228 -8.24 9.82 8.06
C PRO A 228 -6.90 10.11 7.36
N GLU A 229 -6.52 9.31 6.37
CA GLU A 229 -5.32 9.56 5.55
C GLU A 229 -5.62 10.40 4.28
N ALA A 230 -6.87 10.68 3.98
CA ALA A 230 -7.27 11.42 2.77
C ALA A 230 -7.21 12.94 2.96
#